data_a26fdc9d1444c163b533d380eb59628a
#
_entry.id   a26fdc9d1444c163b533d380eb59628a
#
_cell.length_a   1.000
_cell.length_b   1.000
_cell.length_c   1.000
_cell.angle_alpha   90.00
_cell.angle_beta   90.00
_cell.angle_gamma   90.00
#
_symmetry.space_group_name_H-M   'P 1'
#
loop_
_entity.id
_entity.type
_entity.pdbx_description
1 polymer ?
#
loop_
_entity_poly.entity_id
_entity_poly.type
_entity_poly.pdbx_seq_one_letter_code
_entity_poly.pdbx_strand_id
1 'polypeptide(L)'
;MFATFSSSSQSRCWMFDSADALTAKRQAAHEAAVTKLANAEGDDAPPPPVPREDGELICAFYESKLQEVCKDENARDPKRFTNRVLYTAQSYFKRFYLNRSPMVEDPKGVMLASLYLAGKVEEERIVLADLVPKYAKLQEQALLAVELRLMEALRFQLVVRSPFRALTGLLHDLHAHVSAEGGAAGAPAPALAQLEALHPRAIDRVCTCLKADAPLMHPPQRLALAALLGAWDASDGGGAGAIDVRAWITRRFGGDAALDPAEPEPPSAEKLFEQLGAIDQLAPAHDVGAADVRERLKAVDSRLKPLIKHARKIEKAREERLAAAEEAKRDERRQAKGGERRADAHKILQQVEELRQEAHAAAAARLGAAGDTNAENAAAAGEQPFVVRKRRRNDDGAAAASEPAAAAVKSVKFEA
;
A
#
# COMPACT_ATOMS: atom_id res chain seq x y z
N MET A 1 -21.26 -5.13 14.95
CA MET A 1 -21.46 -6.13 13.89
C MET A 1 -20.09 -6.50 13.35
N PHE A 2 -19.58 -7.68 13.64
CA PHE A 2 -18.26 -8.10 13.13
C PHE A 2 -18.42 -8.46 11.65
N ALA A 3 -17.67 -7.79 10.78
CA ALA A 3 -17.70 -8.09 9.36
C ALA A 3 -17.22 -9.54 9.13
N THR A 4 -18.03 -10.34 8.45
CA THR A 4 -17.66 -11.71 8.04
C THR A 4 -16.52 -11.66 7.05
N PHE A 5 -15.78 -12.78 6.84
CA PHE A 5 -14.71 -12.83 5.85
C PHE A 5 -15.23 -12.52 4.45
N SER A 6 -16.38 -13.06 4.07
CA SER A 6 -17.04 -12.85 2.76
C SER A 6 -17.33 -11.38 2.44
N SER A 7 -17.57 -10.54 3.46
CA SER A 7 -17.78 -9.10 3.29
C SER A 7 -16.47 -8.28 3.21
N SER A 8 -15.30 -8.90 3.44
CA SER A 8 -14.01 -8.21 3.44
C SER A 8 -13.53 -7.87 2.02
N SER A 9 -12.69 -6.83 1.90
CA SER A 9 -12.00 -6.51 0.64
C SER A 9 -11.08 -7.64 0.18
N GLN A 10 -10.50 -8.41 1.12
CA GLN A 10 -9.68 -9.57 0.81
C GLN A 10 -10.47 -10.61 0.02
N SER A 11 -11.66 -10.99 0.48
CA SER A 11 -12.54 -11.95 -0.21
C SER A 11 -13.00 -11.43 -1.57
N ARG A 12 -13.51 -10.20 -1.61
CA ARG A 12 -14.16 -9.65 -2.82
C ARG A 12 -13.20 -9.20 -3.92
N CYS A 13 -11.97 -8.80 -3.58
CA CYS A 13 -11.07 -8.14 -4.52
C CYS A 13 -9.77 -8.92 -4.78
N TRP A 14 -9.40 -9.84 -3.87
CA TRP A 14 -8.08 -10.46 -3.88
C TRP A 14 -8.11 -11.99 -3.83
N MET A 15 -9.29 -12.60 -3.96
CA MET A 15 -9.44 -14.03 -4.13
C MET A 15 -9.93 -14.36 -5.53
N PHE A 16 -9.48 -15.48 -6.03
CA PHE A 16 -9.80 -16.01 -7.37
C PHE A 16 -10.48 -17.37 -7.24
N ASP A 17 -11.51 -17.57 -8.05
CA ASP A 17 -12.29 -18.81 -8.04
C ASP A 17 -11.57 -19.97 -8.73
N SER A 18 -10.55 -19.68 -9.56
CA SER A 18 -9.77 -20.70 -10.27
C SER A 18 -8.34 -20.27 -10.53
N ALA A 19 -7.46 -21.25 -10.75
CA ALA A 19 -6.08 -21.04 -11.17
C ALA A 19 -5.99 -20.35 -12.55
N ASP A 20 -6.95 -20.63 -13.44
CA ASP A 20 -7.00 -20.01 -14.76
C ASP A 20 -7.30 -18.52 -14.67
N ALA A 21 -8.23 -18.11 -13.80
CA ALA A 21 -8.53 -16.72 -13.56
C ALA A 21 -7.32 -15.94 -12.99
N LEU A 22 -6.58 -16.58 -12.07
CA LEU A 22 -5.34 -16.03 -11.53
C LEU A 22 -4.26 -15.89 -12.61
N THR A 23 -4.09 -16.92 -13.44
CA THR A 23 -3.13 -16.93 -14.56
C THR A 23 -3.48 -15.86 -15.59
N ALA A 24 -4.75 -15.73 -15.96
CA ALA A 24 -5.22 -14.67 -16.87
C ALA A 24 -4.94 -13.27 -16.30
N LYS A 25 -5.11 -13.09 -14.98
CA LYS A 25 -4.80 -11.82 -14.32
C LYS A 25 -3.31 -11.47 -14.40
N ARG A 26 -2.41 -12.44 -14.16
CA ARG A 26 -0.96 -12.28 -14.29
C ARG A 26 -0.55 -12.01 -15.73
N GLN A 27 -1.16 -12.71 -16.69
CA GLN A 27 -0.92 -12.49 -18.11
C GLN A 27 -1.27 -11.07 -18.54
N ALA A 28 -2.43 -10.56 -18.14
CA ALA A 28 -2.84 -9.20 -18.44
C ALA A 28 -1.87 -8.15 -17.84
N ALA A 29 -1.36 -8.37 -16.62
CA ALA A 29 -0.36 -7.50 -16.02
C ALA A 29 0.98 -7.52 -16.76
N HIS A 30 1.38 -8.70 -17.24
CA HIS A 30 2.58 -8.87 -18.05
C HIS A 30 2.47 -8.15 -19.40
N GLU A 31 1.38 -8.32 -20.14
CA GLU A 31 1.11 -7.67 -21.43
C GLU A 31 1.04 -6.15 -21.30
N ALA A 32 0.39 -5.66 -20.26
CA ALA A 32 0.37 -4.22 -19.97
C ALA A 32 1.77 -3.65 -19.71
N ALA A 33 2.65 -4.41 -19.07
CA ALA A 33 4.03 -4.01 -18.85
C ALA A 33 4.85 -4.01 -20.15
N VAL A 34 4.69 -5.02 -21.00
CA VAL A 34 5.33 -5.08 -22.33
C VAL A 34 4.91 -3.88 -23.17
N THR A 35 3.60 -3.59 -23.21
CA THR A 35 3.05 -2.44 -23.95
C THR A 35 3.61 -1.11 -23.40
N LYS A 36 3.66 -0.97 -22.06
CA LYS A 36 4.22 0.23 -21.42
C LYS A 36 5.70 0.44 -21.80
N LEU A 37 6.49 -0.62 -21.84
CA LEU A 37 7.91 -0.56 -22.19
C LEU A 37 8.15 -0.29 -23.68
N ALA A 38 7.28 -0.83 -24.55
CA ALA A 38 7.37 -0.64 -26.00
C ALA A 38 6.94 0.78 -26.46
N ASN A 39 5.97 1.37 -25.78
CA ASN A 39 5.42 2.71 -26.10
C ASN A 39 6.25 3.85 -25.49
N ALA A 40 7.47 3.60 -25.04
CA ALA A 40 8.35 4.63 -24.55
C ALA A 40 8.77 5.56 -25.70
N GLU A 41 8.43 6.83 -25.60
CA GLU A 41 8.94 7.85 -26.51
C GLU A 41 10.42 8.08 -26.19
N GLY A 42 11.31 7.76 -27.11
CA GLY A 42 12.75 7.96 -27.03
C GLY A 42 13.49 7.20 -28.13
N ASP A 43 14.68 7.66 -28.52
CA ASP A 43 15.50 7.06 -29.58
C ASP A 43 16.11 5.69 -29.18
N ASP A 44 16.03 5.31 -27.90
CA ASP A 44 16.59 4.06 -27.41
C ASP A 44 15.59 2.92 -27.62
N ALA A 45 15.94 1.90 -28.39
CA ALA A 45 15.15 0.69 -28.51
C ALA A 45 14.95 0.03 -27.14
N PRO A 46 13.71 -0.35 -26.78
CA PRO A 46 13.45 -0.99 -25.50
C PRO A 46 14.21 -2.33 -25.38
N PRO A 47 14.74 -2.66 -24.20
CA PRO A 47 15.32 -3.99 -23.99
C PRO A 47 14.26 -5.08 -24.22
N PRO A 48 14.67 -6.28 -24.69
CA PRO A 48 13.73 -7.36 -24.95
C PRO A 48 13.01 -7.77 -23.66
N PRO A 49 11.69 -7.99 -23.69
CA PRO A 49 10.92 -8.38 -22.52
C PRO A 49 11.35 -9.76 -21.99
N VAL A 50 11.15 -9.96 -20.70
CA VAL A 50 11.39 -11.26 -20.05
C VAL A 50 10.09 -12.08 -20.15
N PRO A 51 10.13 -13.41 -20.42
CA PRO A 51 8.95 -14.26 -20.40
C PRO A 51 8.19 -14.15 -19.06
N ARG A 52 6.87 -14.35 -19.10
CA ARG A 52 6.01 -14.29 -17.90
C ARG A 52 6.48 -15.26 -16.82
N GLU A 53 6.81 -16.49 -17.20
CA GLU A 53 7.28 -17.56 -16.31
C GLU A 53 8.58 -17.17 -15.58
N ASP A 54 9.50 -16.46 -16.23
CA ASP A 54 10.71 -15.93 -15.61
C ASP A 54 10.38 -14.79 -14.62
N GLY A 55 9.36 -13.97 -14.94
CA GLY A 55 8.84 -12.97 -14.03
C GLY A 55 8.18 -13.57 -12.79
N GLU A 56 7.43 -14.67 -12.95
CA GLU A 56 6.83 -15.40 -11.82
C GLU A 56 7.90 -16.08 -10.96
N LEU A 57 8.92 -16.66 -11.60
CA LEU A 57 10.05 -17.28 -10.90
C LEU A 57 10.78 -16.29 -9.98
N ILE A 58 11.08 -15.09 -10.47
CA ILE A 58 11.76 -14.07 -9.64
C ILE A 58 10.85 -13.58 -8.49
N CYS A 59 9.54 -13.48 -8.71
CA CYS A 59 8.59 -13.16 -7.63
C CYS A 59 8.57 -14.28 -6.57
N ALA A 60 8.49 -15.55 -6.96
CA ALA A 60 8.54 -16.69 -6.04
C ALA A 60 9.84 -16.72 -5.21
N PHE A 61 10.97 -16.35 -5.83
CA PHE A 61 12.23 -16.20 -5.10
C PHE A 61 12.14 -15.13 -4.01
N TYR A 62 11.61 -13.94 -4.32
CA TYR A 62 11.50 -12.89 -3.32
C TYR A 62 10.42 -13.15 -2.26
N GLU A 63 9.38 -13.92 -2.57
CA GLU A 63 8.43 -14.43 -1.56
C GLU A 63 9.11 -15.37 -0.56
N SER A 64 9.95 -16.28 -1.04
CA SER A 64 10.76 -17.15 -0.19
C SER A 64 11.78 -16.34 0.61
N LYS A 65 12.41 -15.35 -0.04
CA LYS A 65 13.39 -14.47 0.61
C LYS A 65 12.77 -13.61 1.72
N LEU A 66 11.51 -13.20 1.57
CA LEU A 66 10.78 -12.48 2.62
C LEU A 66 10.64 -13.34 3.88
N GLN A 67 10.31 -14.63 3.72
CA GLN A 67 10.26 -15.57 4.87
C GLN A 67 11.64 -15.76 5.51
N GLU A 68 12.70 -15.87 4.71
CA GLU A 68 14.06 -15.97 5.22
C GLU A 68 14.46 -14.71 6.01
N VAL A 69 14.17 -13.51 5.49
CA VAL A 69 14.44 -12.24 6.18
C VAL A 69 13.76 -12.20 7.54
N CYS A 70 12.48 -12.57 7.62
CA CYS A 70 11.77 -12.61 8.89
C CYS A 70 12.38 -13.65 9.85
N LYS A 71 12.76 -14.83 9.35
CA LYS A 71 13.39 -15.88 10.14
C LYS A 71 14.77 -15.46 10.66
N ASP A 72 15.62 -14.87 9.81
CA ASP A 72 16.96 -14.41 10.17
C ASP A 72 16.92 -13.29 11.22
N GLU A 73 15.98 -12.33 11.07
CA GLU A 73 15.82 -11.25 12.02
C GLU A 73 15.25 -11.76 13.36
N ASN A 74 14.30 -12.70 13.34
CA ASN A 74 13.75 -13.33 14.56
C ASN A 74 14.78 -14.22 15.28
N ALA A 75 15.76 -14.78 14.57
CA ALA A 75 16.86 -15.51 15.19
C ALA A 75 17.78 -14.57 16.00
N ARG A 76 17.88 -13.29 15.62
CA ARG A 76 18.69 -12.27 16.31
C ARG A 76 17.91 -11.58 17.43
N ASP A 77 16.65 -11.26 17.18
CA ASP A 77 15.73 -10.60 18.10
C ASP A 77 14.39 -11.32 18.05
N PRO A 78 14.13 -12.27 18.99
CA PRO A 78 12.89 -13.03 19.01
C PRO A 78 11.66 -12.11 19.04
N LYS A 79 10.71 -12.38 18.16
CA LYS A 79 9.47 -11.63 17.98
C LYS A 79 9.62 -10.27 17.25
N ARG A 80 10.75 -10.00 16.60
CA ARG A 80 10.93 -8.79 15.80
C ARG A 80 9.92 -8.71 14.65
N PHE A 81 9.63 -9.86 14.02
CA PHE A 81 8.58 -9.98 13.00
C PHE A 81 7.62 -11.10 13.38
N THR A 82 6.41 -10.74 13.75
CA THR A 82 5.39 -11.73 14.02
C THR A 82 4.93 -12.44 12.75
N ASN A 83 4.31 -13.60 12.90
CA ASN A 83 3.69 -14.31 11.79
C ASN A 83 2.57 -13.49 11.10
N ARG A 84 1.98 -12.51 11.80
CA ARG A 84 1.00 -11.57 11.21
C ARG A 84 1.69 -10.64 10.21
N VAL A 85 2.80 -10.02 10.61
CA VAL A 85 3.60 -9.16 9.73
C VAL A 85 4.08 -9.94 8.51
N LEU A 86 4.58 -11.16 8.70
CA LEU A 86 5.01 -12.03 7.60
C LEU A 86 3.88 -12.26 6.59
N TYR A 87 2.71 -12.69 7.07
CA TYR A 87 1.56 -12.98 6.21
C TYR A 87 1.07 -11.72 5.47
N THR A 88 0.97 -10.62 6.17
CA THR A 88 0.51 -9.35 5.62
C THR A 88 1.49 -8.85 4.56
N ALA A 89 2.80 -8.91 4.82
CA ALA A 89 3.85 -8.56 3.85
C ALA A 89 3.82 -9.44 2.59
N GLN A 90 3.71 -10.77 2.75
CA GLN A 90 3.58 -11.67 1.61
C GLN A 90 2.30 -11.44 0.81
N SER A 91 1.18 -11.17 1.49
CA SER A 91 -0.08 -10.83 0.83
C SER A 91 0.05 -9.55 0.01
N TYR A 92 0.70 -8.51 0.54
CA TYR A 92 0.95 -7.27 -0.19
C TYR A 92 1.84 -7.49 -1.40
N PHE A 93 2.92 -8.24 -1.25
CA PHE A 93 3.83 -8.57 -2.33
C PHE A 93 3.12 -9.34 -3.46
N LYS A 94 2.36 -10.40 -3.13
CA LYS A 94 1.58 -11.17 -4.11
C LYS A 94 0.56 -10.27 -4.83
N ARG A 95 -0.24 -9.50 -4.09
CA ARG A 95 -1.26 -8.60 -4.66
C ARG A 95 -0.66 -7.52 -5.55
N PHE A 96 0.53 -7.03 -5.23
CA PHE A 96 1.24 -6.06 -6.06
C PHE A 96 1.49 -6.63 -7.46
N TYR A 97 2.05 -7.84 -7.54
CA TYR A 97 2.39 -8.48 -8.81
C TYR A 97 1.21 -9.14 -9.54
N LEU A 98 -0.01 -9.07 -8.99
CA LEU A 98 -1.24 -9.31 -9.76
C LEU A 98 -1.59 -8.16 -10.70
N ASN A 99 -1.13 -6.96 -10.41
CA ASN A 99 -1.45 -5.75 -11.19
C ASN A 99 -0.22 -5.09 -11.81
N ARG A 100 0.98 -5.53 -11.47
CA ARG A 100 2.26 -4.99 -11.91
C ARG A 100 3.18 -6.12 -12.37
N SER A 101 4.25 -5.76 -13.07
CA SER A 101 5.23 -6.74 -13.54
C SER A 101 6.61 -6.45 -12.94
N PRO A 102 7.42 -7.49 -12.65
CA PRO A 102 8.81 -7.32 -12.22
C PRO A 102 9.72 -6.66 -13.27
N MET A 103 9.28 -6.56 -14.53
CA MET A 103 9.97 -5.78 -15.57
C MET A 103 9.91 -4.27 -15.33
N VAL A 104 8.91 -3.80 -14.58
CA VAL A 104 8.67 -2.37 -14.32
C VAL A 104 9.11 -1.99 -12.90
N GLU A 105 8.80 -2.85 -11.93
CA GLU A 105 9.07 -2.60 -10.51
C GLU A 105 10.00 -3.66 -9.94
N ASP A 106 11.09 -3.21 -9.31
CA ASP A 106 12.10 -4.08 -8.72
C ASP A 106 11.54 -4.92 -7.57
N PRO A 107 11.50 -6.27 -7.70
CA PRO A 107 10.94 -7.13 -6.66
C PRO A 107 11.63 -7.00 -5.31
N LYS A 108 12.91 -6.68 -5.28
CA LYS A 108 13.66 -6.49 -4.03
C LYS A 108 13.15 -5.27 -3.27
N GLY A 109 12.93 -4.16 -3.97
CA GLY A 109 12.38 -2.95 -3.37
C GLY A 109 10.95 -3.16 -2.89
N VAL A 110 10.11 -3.83 -3.69
CA VAL A 110 8.72 -4.13 -3.32
C VAL A 110 8.64 -5.07 -2.13
N MET A 111 9.52 -6.09 -2.03
CA MET A 111 9.60 -6.99 -0.88
C MET A 111 9.85 -6.22 0.43
N LEU A 112 10.85 -5.33 0.44
CA LEU A 112 11.15 -4.54 1.63
C LEU A 112 10.07 -3.51 1.96
N ALA A 113 9.49 -2.86 0.94
CA ALA A 113 8.35 -1.96 1.14
C ALA A 113 7.13 -2.70 1.70
N SER A 114 6.87 -3.93 1.23
CA SER A 114 5.78 -4.77 1.74
C SER A 114 5.99 -5.13 3.21
N LEU A 115 7.23 -5.46 3.60
CA LEU A 115 7.56 -5.76 4.99
C LEU A 115 7.40 -4.53 5.88
N TYR A 116 7.88 -3.38 5.42
CA TYR A 116 7.77 -2.12 6.16
C TYR A 116 6.32 -1.66 6.32
N LEU A 117 5.53 -1.68 5.25
CA LEU A 117 4.11 -1.34 5.27
C LEU A 117 3.32 -2.31 6.17
N ALA A 118 3.62 -3.61 6.11
CA ALA A 118 2.99 -4.61 6.96
C ALA A 118 3.25 -4.34 8.45
N GLY A 119 4.48 -3.97 8.82
CA GLY A 119 4.81 -3.57 10.18
C GLY A 119 3.97 -2.40 10.66
N LYS A 120 3.80 -1.37 9.85
CA LYS A 120 2.94 -0.21 10.18
C LYS A 120 1.47 -0.62 10.39
N VAL A 121 0.94 -1.50 9.54
CA VAL A 121 -0.47 -1.91 9.57
C VAL A 121 -0.75 -2.86 10.74
N GLU A 122 0.21 -3.72 11.09
CA GLU A 122 0.11 -4.64 12.23
C GLU A 122 0.58 -4.03 13.56
N GLU A 123 0.87 -2.70 13.56
CA GLU A 123 1.32 -1.94 14.74
C GLU A 123 2.67 -2.43 15.31
N GLU A 124 3.51 -3.03 14.47
CA GLU A 124 4.85 -3.47 14.84
C GLU A 124 5.90 -2.49 14.31
N ARG A 125 6.76 -1.99 15.19
CA ARG A 125 7.77 -1.01 14.83
C ARG A 125 8.91 -1.64 14.03
N ILE A 126 8.98 -1.33 12.75
CA ILE A 126 10.08 -1.70 11.85
C ILE A 126 10.88 -0.44 11.51
N VAL A 127 12.18 -0.46 11.79
CA VAL A 127 13.09 0.66 11.51
C VAL A 127 13.76 0.42 10.16
N LEU A 128 13.54 1.34 9.20
CA LEU A 128 14.12 1.22 7.85
C LEU A 128 15.64 1.25 7.86
N ALA A 129 16.24 2.10 8.69
CA ALA A 129 17.69 2.21 8.82
C ALA A 129 18.36 0.88 9.19
N ASP A 130 17.63 -0.05 9.83
CA ASP A 130 18.14 -1.37 10.17
C ASP A 130 18.00 -2.38 9.03
N LEU A 131 16.95 -2.26 8.21
CA LEU A 131 16.63 -3.22 7.15
C LEU A 131 17.34 -2.89 5.83
N VAL A 132 17.28 -1.62 5.42
CA VAL A 132 17.76 -1.21 4.09
C VAL A 132 19.24 -1.53 3.88
N PRO A 133 20.17 -1.23 4.78
CA PRO A 133 21.60 -1.55 4.57
C PRO A 133 21.89 -3.06 4.48
N LYS A 134 21.10 -3.89 5.18
CA LYS A 134 21.29 -5.35 5.22
C LYS A 134 20.82 -6.03 3.95
N TYR A 135 19.63 -5.63 3.47
CA TYR A 135 18.91 -6.38 2.43
C TYR A 135 18.83 -5.67 1.09
N ALA A 136 19.05 -4.36 1.02
CA ALA A 136 19.10 -3.62 -0.22
C ALA A 136 20.12 -2.49 -0.18
N LYS A 137 20.80 -2.24 -1.30
CA LYS A 137 21.61 -1.03 -1.51
C LYS A 137 20.71 0.09 -2.05
N LEU A 138 19.60 0.39 -1.36
CA LEU A 138 18.64 1.42 -1.71
C LEU A 138 18.75 2.56 -0.70
N GLN A 139 18.40 3.77 -1.13
CA GLN A 139 18.21 4.89 -0.22
C GLN A 139 16.82 4.79 0.42
N GLU A 140 16.66 5.25 1.66
CA GLU A 140 15.38 5.23 2.37
C GLU A 140 14.27 5.95 1.60
N GLN A 141 14.58 7.12 1.00
CA GLN A 141 13.62 7.87 0.19
C GLN A 141 13.12 7.08 -1.02
N ALA A 142 14.00 6.31 -1.65
CA ALA A 142 13.61 5.45 -2.76
C ALA A 142 12.65 4.34 -2.31
N LEU A 143 12.84 3.79 -1.11
CA LEU A 143 11.94 2.79 -0.55
C LEU A 143 10.58 3.39 -0.17
N LEU A 144 10.53 4.60 0.37
CA LEU A 144 9.28 5.32 0.65
C LEU A 144 8.47 5.60 -0.63
N ALA A 145 9.15 5.92 -1.73
CA ALA A 145 8.49 6.05 -3.03
C ALA A 145 7.90 4.72 -3.53
N VAL A 146 8.57 3.59 -3.28
CA VAL A 146 8.03 2.25 -3.57
C VAL A 146 6.84 1.94 -2.67
N GLU A 147 6.86 2.31 -1.39
CA GLU A 147 5.75 2.13 -0.46
C GLU A 147 4.47 2.83 -0.96
N LEU A 148 4.60 4.07 -1.46
CA LEU A 148 3.45 4.79 -2.01
C LEU A 148 2.84 4.05 -3.21
N ARG A 149 3.69 3.62 -4.17
CA ARG A 149 3.22 2.83 -5.32
C ARG A 149 2.62 1.48 -4.91
N LEU A 150 3.13 0.89 -3.84
CA LEU A 150 2.56 -0.33 -3.26
C LEU A 150 1.15 -0.07 -2.73
N MET A 151 0.93 0.98 -1.94
CA MET A 151 -0.39 1.35 -1.41
C MET A 151 -1.39 1.63 -2.55
N GLU A 152 -0.99 2.32 -3.59
CA GLU A 152 -1.80 2.57 -4.78
C GLU A 152 -2.18 1.26 -5.50
N ALA A 153 -1.21 0.35 -5.71
CA ALA A 153 -1.46 -0.95 -6.35
C ALA A 153 -2.38 -1.84 -5.51
N LEU A 154 -2.32 -1.72 -4.19
CA LEU A 154 -3.23 -2.37 -3.24
C LEU A 154 -4.59 -1.67 -3.15
N ARG A 155 -4.81 -0.56 -3.85
CA ARG A 155 -6.02 0.29 -3.77
C ARG A 155 -6.34 0.71 -2.33
N PHE A 156 -5.31 0.91 -1.50
CA PHE A 156 -5.41 1.21 -0.06
C PHE A 156 -6.20 0.16 0.75
N GLN A 157 -6.35 -1.06 0.21
CA GLN A 157 -7.01 -2.17 0.90
C GLN A 157 -6.00 -2.95 1.73
N LEU A 158 -5.63 -2.37 2.87
CA LEU A 158 -4.52 -2.84 3.68
C LEU A 158 -4.92 -3.90 4.73
N VAL A 159 -6.21 -4.05 5.01
CA VAL A 159 -6.67 -5.04 5.99
C VAL A 159 -6.56 -6.44 5.41
N VAL A 160 -5.78 -7.29 6.09
CA VAL A 160 -5.54 -8.69 5.72
C VAL A 160 -5.89 -9.59 6.90
N ARG A 161 -6.67 -10.64 6.68
CA ARG A 161 -7.00 -11.64 7.69
C ARG A 161 -6.03 -12.81 7.59
N SER A 162 -5.28 -13.02 8.67
CA SER A 162 -4.19 -13.98 8.72
C SER A 162 -4.67 -15.40 9.08
N PRO A 163 -4.17 -16.47 8.40
CA PRO A 163 -4.43 -17.85 8.78
C PRO A 163 -3.83 -18.22 10.14
N PHE A 164 -2.76 -17.55 10.59
CA PHE A 164 -2.15 -17.81 11.88
C PHE A 164 -3.09 -17.54 13.05
N ARG A 165 -3.93 -16.49 12.95
CA ARG A 165 -4.96 -16.22 13.95
C ARG A 165 -6.03 -17.32 13.97
N ALA A 166 -6.43 -17.80 12.80
CA ALA A 166 -7.37 -18.92 12.69
C ALA A 166 -6.75 -20.20 13.26
N LEU A 167 -5.49 -20.48 12.95
CA LEU A 167 -4.75 -21.63 13.49
C LEU A 167 -4.70 -21.61 15.02
N THR A 168 -4.38 -20.46 15.62
CA THR A 168 -4.40 -20.32 17.09
C THR A 168 -5.78 -20.66 17.67
N GLY A 169 -6.86 -20.15 17.05
CA GLY A 169 -8.23 -20.46 17.46
C GLY A 169 -8.56 -21.95 17.36
N LEU A 170 -8.16 -22.59 16.25
CA LEU A 170 -8.36 -24.04 16.03
C LEU A 170 -7.62 -24.89 17.07
N LEU A 171 -6.38 -24.52 17.40
CA LEU A 171 -5.58 -25.21 18.41
C LEU A 171 -6.18 -25.06 19.82
N HIS A 172 -6.70 -23.88 20.15
CA HIS A 172 -7.43 -23.68 21.41
C HIS A 172 -8.70 -24.50 21.50
N ASP A 173 -9.50 -24.58 20.41
CA ASP A 173 -10.70 -25.39 20.35
C ASP A 173 -10.37 -26.90 20.45
N LEU A 174 -9.31 -27.35 19.76
CA LEU A 174 -8.83 -28.72 19.85
C LEU A 174 -8.34 -29.06 21.28
N HIS A 175 -7.61 -28.14 21.92
CA HIS A 175 -7.19 -28.32 23.32
C HIS A 175 -8.39 -28.44 24.27
N ALA A 176 -9.40 -27.58 24.11
CA ALA A 176 -10.62 -27.62 24.90
C ALA A 176 -11.38 -28.95 24.69
N HIS A 177 -11.43 -29.45 23.45
CA HIS A 177 -12.05 -30.73 23.11
C HIS A 177 -11.35 -31.91 23.81
N VAL A 178 -10.02 -32.00 23.72
CA VAL A 178 -9.20 -33.03 24.36
C VAL A 178 -9.35 -32.98 25.90
N SER A 179 -9.40 -31.78 26.47
CA SER A 179 -9.59 -31.59 27.91
C SER A 179 -10.97 -32.04 28.38
N ALA A 180 -12.02 -31.81 27.57
CA ALA A 180 -13.38 -32.26 27.88
C ALA A 180 -13.52 -33.79 27.81
N GLU A 181 -12.85 -34.45 26.87
CA GLU A 181 -12.85 -35.91 26.75
C GLU A 181 -12.13 -36.61 27.95
N GLY A 182 -11.13 -35.94 28.56
CA GLY A 182 -10.45 -36.42 29.76
C GLY A 182 -11.29 -36.31 31.06
N GLY A 183 -12.45 -35.70 31.03
CA GLY A 183 -13.35 -35.52 32.14
C GLY A 183 -12.76 -34.74 33.29
N ALA A 184 -13.03 -35.18 34.55
CA ALA A 184 -12.53 -34.50 35.75
C ALA A 184 -10.99 -34.59 35.92
N ALA A 185 -10.31 -35.51 35.24
CA ALA A 185 -8.86 -35.63 35.26
C ALA A 185 -8.13 -34.66 34.30
N GLY A 186 -8.91 -33.93 33.44
CA GLY A 186 -8.36 -33.08 32.41
C GLY A 186 -7.73 -33.82 31.22
N ALA A 187 -7.06 -33.10 30.33
CA ALA A 187 -6.40 -33.71 29.17
C ALA A 187 -5.25 -34.63 29.59
N PRO A 188 -5.12 -35.85 29.02
CA PRO A 188 -4.00 -36.75 29.26
C PRO A 188 -2.66 -36.09 28.90
N ALA A 189 -1.61 -36.30 29.74
CA ALA A 189 -0.29 -35.72 29.47
C ALA A 189 0.27 -36.03 28.06
N PRO A 190 0.13 -37.26 27.50
CA PRO A 190 0.59 -37.53 26.15
C PRO A 190 -0.18 -36.71 25.07
N ALA A 191 -1.48 -36.45 25.26
CA ALA A 191 -2.26 -35.62 24.33
C ALA A 191 -1.82 -34.14 24.37
N LEU A 192 -1.51 -33.59 25.54
CA LEU A 192 -0.96 -32.24 25.67
C LEU A 192 0.39 -32.11 24.97
N ALA A 193 1.30 -33.08 25.16
CA ALA A 193 2.59 -33.09 24.48
C ALA A 193 2.46 -33.17 22.96
N GLN A 194 1.46 -33.91 22.44
CA GLN A 194 1.14 -33.95 21.00
C GLN A 194 0.64 -32.61 20.50
N LEU A 195 -0.23 -31.90 21.22
CA LEU A 195 -0.71 -30.55 20.87
C LEU A 195 0.43 -29.53 20.85
N GLU A 196 1.32 -29.58 21.84
CA GLU A 196 2.50 -28.71 21.88
C GLU A 196 3.42 -28.94 20.67
N ALA A 197 3.64 -30.22 20.28
CA ALA A 197 4.44 -30.58 19.11
C ALA A 197 3.75 -30.25 17.78
N LEU A 198 2.42 -30.25 17.73
CA LEU A 198 1.62 -29.96 16.54
C LEU A 198 1.68 -28.46 16.15
N HIS A 199 1.71 -27.57 17.14
CA HIS A 199 1.67 -26.14 16.91
C HIS A 199 2.80 -25.64 15.97
N PRO A 200 4.10 -25.85 16.22
CA PRO A 200 5.17 -25.39 15.35
C PRO A 200 5.09 -26.04 13.96
N ARG A 201 4.73 -27.32 13.87
CA ARG A 201 4.57 -28.03 12.58
C ARG A 201 3.45 -27.42 11.75
N ALA A 202 2.32 -27.07 12.36
CA ALA A 202 1.22 -26.43 11.67
C ALA A 202 1.60 -24.99 11.19
N ILE A 203 2.39 -24.25 11.96
CA ILE A 203 2.97 -22.95 11.53
C ILE A 203 3.84 -23.15 10.29
N ASP A 204 4.76 -24.10 10.29
CA ASP A 204 5.63 -24.39 9.15
C ASP A 204 4.83 -24.79 7.89
N ARG A 205 3.74 -25.57 8.06
CA ARG A 205 2.81 -25.89 6.98
C ARG A 205 2.11 -24.65 6.42
N VAL A 206 1.61 -23.74 7.29
CA VAL A 206 1.07 -22.45 6.83
C VAL A 206 2.13 -21.71 6.03
N CYS A 207 3.37 -21.57 6.53
CA CYS A 207 4.45 -20.89 5.82
C CYS A 207 4.74 -21.52 4.45
N THR A 208 4.60 -22.85 4.31
CA THR A 208 4.73 -23.54 3.03
C THR A 208 3.59 -23.18 2.07
N CYS A 209 2.34 -23.23 2.54
CA CYS A 209 1.17 -22.81 1.75
C CYS A 209 1.26 -21.34 1.29
N LEU A 210 1.90 -20.46 2.07
CA LEU A 210 2.07 -19.06 1.71
C LEU A 210 3.01 -18.84 0.52
N LYS A 211 3.92 -19.77 0.23
CA LYS A 211 4.78 -19.72 -0.98
C LYS A 211 4.04 -20.11 -2.25
N ALA A 212 2.96 -20.87 -2.11
CA ALA A 212 2.06 -21.21 -3.22
C ALA A 212 1.01 -20.11 -3.45
N ASP A 213 0.11 -20.34 -4.38
CA ASP A 213 -1.01 -19.45 -4.67
C ASP A 213 -2.23 -19.67 -3.77
N ALA A 214 -2.13 -20.60 -2.83
CA ALA A 214 -3.19 -20.93 -1.88
C ALA A 214 -3.84 -19.71 -1.19
N PRO A 215 -3.11 -18.65 -0.73
CA PRO A 215 -3.70 -17.48 -0.13
C PRO A 215 -4.55 -16.61 -1.07
N LEU A 216 -4.40 -16.79 -2.39
CA LEU A 216 -5.17 -16.08 -3.41
C LEU A 216 -6.41 -16.87 -3.86
N MET A 217 -6.55 -18.15 -3.46
CA MET A 217 -7.66 -19.01 -3.86
C MET A 217 -8.51 -19.51 -2.69
N HIS A 218 -7.93 -19.54 -1.49
CA HIS A 218 -8.62 -20.12 -0.34
C HIS A 218 -8.67 -19.16 0.85
N PRO A 219 -9.81 -19.14 1.59
CA PRO A 219 -9.94 -18.30 2.78
C PRO A 219 -8.96 -18.73 3.88
N PRO A 220 -8.51 -17.78 4.72
CA PRO A 220 -7.48 -18.03 5.72
C PRO A 220 -7.84 -19.12 6.73
N GLN A 221 -9.11 -19.32 7.03
CA GLN A 221 -9.59 -20.39 7.91
C GLN A 221 -9.36 -21.77 7.30
N ARG A 222 -9.59 -21.92 5.99
CA ARG A 222 -9.34 -23.19 5.28
C ARG A 222 -7.84 -23.48 5.18
N LEU A 223 -7.02 -22.46 4.96
CA LEU A 223 -5.55 -22.60 4.98
C LEU A 223 -5.05 -23.07 6.35
N ALA A 224 -5.57 -22.52 7.43
CA ALA A 224 -5.22 -22.91 8.78
C ALA A 224 -5.64 -24.36 9.09
N LEU A 225 -6.85 -24.76 8.68
CA LEU A 225 -7.37 -26.09 8.90
C LEU A 225 -6.62 -27.14 8.07
N ALA A 226 -6.30 -26.83 6.80
CA ALA A 226 -5.50 -27.69 5.95
C ALA A 226 -4.08 -27.90 6.52
N ALA A 227 -3.44 -26.81 6.98
CA ALA A 227 -2.12 -26.88 7.59
C ALA A 227 -2.12 -27.68 8.90
N LEU A 228 -3.16 -27.54 9.72
CA LEU A 228 -3.32 -28.32 10.94
C LEU A 228 -3.47 -29.81 10.66
N LEU A 229 -4.35 -30.16 9.72
CA LEU A 229 -4.56 -31.54 9.27
C LEU A 229 -3.29 -32.14 8.67
N GLY A 230 -2.63 -31.43 7.74
CA GLY A 230 -1.39 -31.89 7.11
C GLY A 230 -0.22 -32.05 8.10
N ALA A 231 -0.14 -31.18 9.12
CA ALA A 231 0.84 -31.32 10.21
C ALA A 231 0.55 -32.56 11.08
N TRP A 232 -0.71 -32.85 11.31
CA TRP A 232 -1.15 -34.05 12.00
C TRP A 232 -0.85 -35.32 11.23
N ASP A 233 -1.24 -35.38 9.97
CA ASP A 233 -1.06 -36.55 9.07
C ASP A 233 0.45 -36.86 8.87
N ALA A 234 1.31 -35.86 8.88
CA ALA A 234 2.77 -36.02 8.81
C ALA A 234 3.42 -36.40 10.16
N SER A 235 2.67 -36.36 11.26
CA SER A 235 3.14 -36.88 12.54
C SER A 235 2.80 -38.38 12.58
N ASP A 236 3.65 -39.21 13.23
CA ASP A 236 3.37 -40.63 13.47
C ASP A 236 2.14 -40.80 14.40
N GLY A 237 1.02 -40.18 13.99
CA GLY A 237 -0.18 -39.97 14.76
C GLY A 237 -0.86 -41.25 15.18
N GLY A 238 -0.58 -41.76 16.34
CA GLY A 238 -1.38 -42.85 16.84
C GLY A 238 -0.73 -43.79 17.85
N GLY A 239 -0.04 -43.26 18.88
CA GLY A 239 0.16 -44.03 20.11
C GLY A 239 -1.16 -44.13 20.90
N ALA A 240 -1.25 -45.11 21.81
CA ALA A 240 -2.39 -45.23 22.71
C ALA A 240 -2.60 -43.91 23.50
N GLY A 241 -3.79 -43.32 23.37
CA GLY A 241 -4.11 -41.99 23.91
C GLY A 241 -3.89 -40.82 22.93
N ALA A 242 -3.70 -41.11 21.63
CA ALA A 242 -3.57 -40.10 20.58
C ALA A 242 -4.87 -39.30 20.39
N ILE A 243 -4.70 -38.02 20.09
CA ILE A 243 -5.79 -37.14 19.70
C ILE A 243 -6.32 -37.61 18.34
N ASP A 244 -7.62 -37.73 18.15
CA ASP A 244 -8.21 -37.93 16.83
C ASP A 244 -8.61 -36.59 16.21
N VAL A 245 -7.63 -35.94 15.55
CA VAL A 245 -7.85 -34.66 14.87
C VAL A 245 -8.90 -34.78 13.74
N ARG A 246 -8.96 -35.94 13.05
CA ARG A 246 -9.94 -36.12 11.98
C ARG A 246 -11.35 -36.26 12.55
N ALA A 247 -11.55 -37.01 13.63
CA ALA A 247 -12.85 -37.09 14.31
C ALA A 247 -13.27 -35.73 14.87
N TRP A 248 -12.34 -34.96 15.41
CA TRP A 248 -12.61 -33.60 15.88
C TRP A 248 -13.03 -32.67 14.70
N ILE A 249 -12.32 -32.69 13.56
CA ILE A 249 -12.69 -31.94 12.35
C ILE A 249 -14.09 -32.34 11.87
N THR A 250 -14.38 -33.64 11.78
CA THR A 250 -15.67 -34.16 11.35
C THR A 250 -16.79 -33.67 12.27
N ARG A 251 -16.59 -33.73 13.60
CA ARG A 251 -17.57 -33.28 14.59
C ARG A 251 -17.79 -31.78 14.54
N ARG A 252 -16.75 -31.00 14.31
CA ARG A 252 -16.78 -29.53 14.41
C ARG A 252 -17.19 -28.86 13.11
N PHE A 253 -16.83 -29.41 11.97
CA PHE A 253 -16.98 -28.81 10.64
C PHE A 253 -17.65 -29.73 9.61
N GLY A 254 -17.83 -31.01 9.91
CA GLY A 254 -18.59 -31.94 9.10
C GLY A 254 -20.07 -31.92 9.52
N GLY A 255 -20.97 -31.88 8.57
CA GLY A 255 -22.42 -31.81 8.83
C GLY A 255 -22.96 -30.39 8.67
N ASP A 256 -23.99 -30.02 9.45
CA ASP A 256 -24.75 -28.75 9.31
C ASP A 256 -24.00 -27.47 9.68
N ALA A 257 -22.73 -27.55 10.08
CA ALA A 257 -21.91 -26.39 10.44
C ALA A 257 -21.14 -25.89 9.21
N ALA A 258 -21.67 -24.90 8.49
CA ALA A 258 -20.96 -24.23 7.39
C ALA A 258 -19.72 -23.50 7.90
N LEU A 259 -18.56 -23.75 7.30
CA LEU A 259 -17.33 -22.98 7.54
C LEU A 259 -17.43 -21.53 7.08
N ASP A 260 -18.29 -21.26 6.11
CA ASP A 260 -18.64 -19.91 5.63
C ASP A 260 -20.17 -19.84 5.49
N PRO A 261 -20.88 -18.91 6.18
CA PRO A 261 -22.32 -18.74 6.04
C PRO A 261 -22.79 -18.39 4.62
N ALA A 262 -21.86 -18.07 3.72
CA ALA A 262 -22.17 -17.78 2.31
C ALA A 262 -22.15 -19.04 1.43
N GLU A 263 -21.75 -20.20 1.95
CA GLU A 263 -21.81 -21.47 1.20
C GLU A 263 -23.22 -22.09 1.34
N PRO A 264 -23.90 -22.41 0.22
CA PRO A 264 -25.27 -22.86 0.22
C PRO A 264 -25.51 -24.23 0.88
N GLU A 265 -24.51 -25.07 0.96
CA GLU A 265 -24.55 -26.38 1.67
C GLU A 265 -23.17 -26.71 2.24
N PRO A 266 -23.07 -27.16 3.52
CA PRO A 266 -21.80 -27.60 4.08
C PRO A 266 -21.33 -28.84 3.31
N PRO A 267 -20.03 -28.91 2.98
CA PRO A 267 -19.48 -30.08 2.31
C PRO A 267 -19.58 -31.32 3.22
N SER A 268 -19.84 -32.51 2.64
CA SER A 268 -19.68 -33.74 3.40
C SER A 268 -18.27 -33.82 3.99
N ALA A 269 -18.10 -34.55 5.10
CA ALA A 269 -16.79 -34.70 5.74
C ALA A 269 -15.72 -35.20 4.75
N GLU A 270 -16.05 -36.15 3.87
CA GLU A 270 -15.15 -36.65 2.85
C GLU A 270 -14.69 -35.57 1.87
N LYS A 271 -15.64 -34.78 1.35
CA LYS A 271 -15.36 -33.67 0.44
C LYS A 271 -14.52 -32.58 1.13
N LEU A 272 -14.77 -32.33 2.42
CA LEU A 272 -13.96 -31.41 3.21
C LEU A 272 -12.51 -31.89 3.30
N PHE A 273 -12.28 -33.17 3.65
CA PHE A 273 -10.93 -33.72 3.72
C PHE A 273 -10.21 -33.71 2.38
N GLU A 274 -10.92 -34.02 1.28
CA GLU A 274 -10.37 -33.92 -0.07
C GLU A 274 -9.92 -32.49 -0.39
N GLN A 275 -10.75 -31.48 -0.09
CA GLN A 275 -10.41 -30.08 -0.29
C GLN A 275 -9.23 -29.63 0.58
N LEU A 276 -9.19 -30.03 1.85
CA LEU A 276 -8.10 -29.70 2.75
C LEU A 276 -6.79 -30.35 2.31
N GLY A 277 -6.83 -31.62 1.88
CA GLY A 277 -5.68 -32.34 1.34
C GLY A 277 -5.15 -31.67 0.05
N ALA A 278 -6.04 -31.26 -0.84
CA ALA A 278 -5.66 -30.53 -2.06
C ALA A 278 -4.96 -29.20 -1.73
N ILE A 279 -5.43 -28.46 -0.73
CA ILE A 279 -4.78 -27.22 -0.26
C ILE A 279 -3.40 -27.49 0.32
N ASP A 280 -3.25 -28.51 1.16
CA ASP A 280 -1.97 -28.86 1.79
C ASP A 280 -0.93 -29.36 0.76
N GLN A 281 -1.38 -29.98 -0.31
CA GLN A 281 -0.53 -30.46 -1.41
C GLN A 281 -0.18 -29.38 -2.44
N LEU A 282 -0.77 -28.17 -2.36
CA LEU A 282 -0.39 -27.06 -3.23
C LEU A 282 1.08 -26.71 -3.00
N ALA A 283 1.92 -27.17 -3.91
CA ALA A 283 3.33 -26.83 -3.92
C ALA A 283 3.54 -25.43 -4.51
N PRO A 284 4.61 -24.72 -4.12
CA PRO A 284 5.07 -23.55 -4.84
C PRO A 284 5.31 -23.90 -6.32
N ALA A 285 4.94 -23.01 -7.24
CA ALA A 285 5.12 -23.22 -8.68
C ALA A 285 6.59 -23.46 -9.06
N HIS A 286 7.53 -22.99 -8.22
CA HIS A 286 8.97 -23.13 -8.45
C HIS A 286 9.68 -23.54 -7.16
N ASP A 287 10.51 -24.57 -7.23
CA ASP A 287 11.48 -24.88 -6.19
C ASP A 287 12.71 -23.95 -6.35
N VAL A 288 12.64 -22.80 -5.68
CA VAL A 288 13.72 -21.79 -5.73
C VAL A 288 15.03 -22.25 -5.06
N GLY A 289 15.02 -23.39 -4.38
CA GLY A 289 16.18 -24.01 -3.75
C GLY A 289 17.06 -24.83 -4.71
N ALA A 290 16.53 -25.29 -5.82
CA ALA A 290 17.24 -26.13 -6.78
C ALA A 290 18.39 -25.39 -7.47
N ALA A 291 19.48 -26.08 -7.79
CA ALA A 291 20.69 -25.46 -8.33
C ALA A 291 20.50 -24.85 -9.72
N ASP A 292 19.79 -25.55 -10.60
CA ASP A 292 19.41 -25.10 -11.94
C ASP A 292 18.49 -23.86 -11.91
N VAL A 293 17.58 -23.81 -10.96
CA VAL A 293 16.69 -22.67 -10.75
C VAL A 293 17.49 -21.44 -10.28
N ARG A 294 18.53 -21.61 -9.46
CA ARG A 294 19.39 -20.51 -9.02
C ARG A 294 20.18 -19.90 -10.16
N GLU A 295 20.66 -20.68 -11.12
CA GLU A 295 21.33 -20.16 -12.31
C GLU A 295 20.35 -19.40 -13.21
N ARG A 296 19.16 -19.95 -13.42
CA ARG A 296 18.09 -19.26 -14.15
C ARG A 296 17.71 -17.94 -13.49
N LEU A 297 17.61 -17.90 -12.15
CA LEU A 297 17.32 -16.67 -11.40
C LEU A 297 18.39 -15.58 -11.63
N LYS A 298 19.68 -15.93 -11.66
CA LYS A 298 20.75 -14.97 -11.97
C LYS A 298 20.63 -14.41 -13.38
N ALA A 299 20.31 -15.26 -14.35
CA ALA A 299 20.09 -14.85 -15.74
C ALA A 299 18.86 -13.94 -15.87
N VAL A 300 17.77 -14.25 -15.20
CA VAL A 300 16.54 -13.43 -15.16
C VAL A 300 16.83 -12.09 -14.50
N ASP A 301 17.49 -12.04 -13.34
CA ASP A 301 17.85 -10.80 -12.65
C ASP A 301 18.72 -9.88 -13.53
N SER A 302 19.68 -10.43 -14.27
CA SER A 302 20.50 -9.64 -15.20
C SER A 302 19.71 -9.07 -16.37
N ARG A 303 18.66 -9.75 -16.85
CA ARG A 303 17.75 -9.26 -17.90
C ARG A 303 16.75 -8.25 -17.38
N LEU A 304 16.31 -8.35 -16.13
CA LEU A 304 15.36 -7.42 -15.51
C LEU A 304 15.97 -6.04 -15.20
N LYS A 305 17.26 -5.98 -14.83
CA LYS A 305 17.93 -4.72 -14.48
C LYS A 305 17.82 -3.62 -15.55
N PRO A 306 18.13 -3.89 -16.84
CA PRO A 306 17.97 -2.89 -17.89
C PRO A 306 16.51 -2.51 -18.13
N LEU A 307 15.55 -3.45 -18.01
CA LEU A 307 14.11 -3.19 -18.15
C LEU A 307 13.60 -2.27 -17.04
N ILE A 308 13.94 -2.54 -15.80
CA ILE A 308 13.60 -1.70 -14.64
C ILE A 308 14.21 -0.30 -14.80
N LYS A 309 15.46 -0.20 -15.26
CA LYS A 309 16.09 1.10 -15.53
C LYS A 309 15.35 1.88 -16.62
N HIS A 310 14.95 1.19 -17.68
CA HIS A 310 14.19 1.78 -18.78
C HIS A 310 12.79 2.23 -18.30
N ALA A 311 12.08 1.39 -17.53
CA ALA A 311 10.80 1.74 -16.93
C ALA A 311 10.87 2.99 -16.03
N ARG A 312 11.93 3.12 -15.22
CA ARG A 312 12.15 4.31 -14.38
C ARG A 312 12.40 5.57 -15.21
N LYS A 313 13.11 5.45 -16.36
CA LYS A 313 13.33 6.57 -17.28
C LYS A 313 11.99 7.05 -17.86
N ILE A 314 11.12 6.11 -18.27
CA ILE A 314 9.77 6.42 -18.76
C ILE A 314 8.93 7.12 -17.69
N GLU A 315 8.93 6.60 -16.48
CA GLU A 315 8.13 7.16 -15.38
C GLU A 315 8.57 8.59 -15.03
N LYS A 316 9.89 8.81 -14.94
CA LYS A 316 10.46 10.13 -14.70
C LYS A 316 10.07 11.13 -15.79
N ALA A 317 10.20 10.75 -17.07
CA ALA A 317 9.78 11.60 -18.19
C ALA A 317 8.27 11.92 -18.15
N ARG A 318 7.44 10.95 -17.73
CA ARG A 318 6.00 11.15 -17.54
C ARG A 318 5.71 12.12 -16.38
N GLU A 319 6.39 11.97 -15.25
CA GLU A 319 6.24 12.87 -14.10
C GLU A 319 6.64 14.31 -14.47
N GLU A 320 7.76 14.48 -15.17
CA GLU A 320 8.22 15.79 -15.68
C GLU A 320 7.20 16.44 -16.60
N ARG A 321 6.58 15.67 -17.52
CA ARG A 321 5.51 16.18 -18.39
C ARG A 321 4.26 16.57 -17.64
N LEU A 322 3.86 15.77 -16.65
CA LEU A 322 2.70 16.09 -15.80
C LEU A 322 2.95 17.36 -14.98
N ALA A 323 4.12 17.49 -14.39
CA ALA A 323 4.51 18.67 -13.66
C ALA A 323 4.52 19.94 -14.54
N ALA A 324 5.09 19.85 -15.74
CA ALA A 324 5.08 20.94 -16.71
C ALA A 324 3.64 21.33 -17.16
N ALA A 325 2.78 20.33 -17.37
CA ALA A 325 1.38 20.56 -17.71
C ALA A 325 0.57 21.20 -16.57
N GLU A 326 0.85 20.82 -15.32
CA GLU A 326 0.24 21.45 -14.14
C GLU A 326 0.72 22.88 -13.94
N GLU A 327 2.01 23.12 -14.15
CA GLU A 327 2.59 24.48 -14.09
C GLU A 327 1.97 25.37 -15.16
N ALA A 328 1.87 24.91 -16.40
CA ALA A 328 1.22 25.64 -17.47
C ALA A 328 -0.25 25.99 -17.14
N LYS A 329 -1.04 25.04 -16.61
CA LYS A 329 -2.41 25.28 -16.14
C LYS A 329 -2.47 26.29 -14.98
N ARG A 330 -1.48 26.27 -14.10
CA ARG A 330 -1.39 27.23 -12.98
C ARG A 330 -1.11 28.64 -13.48
N ASP A 331 -0.24 28.76 -14.47
CA ASP A 331 0.08 30.06 -15.08
C ASP A 331 -1.08 30.60 -15.91
N GLU A 332 -1.78 29.76 -16.66
CA GLU A 332 -3.01 30.13 -17.35
C GLU A 332 -4.08 30.65 -16.38
N ARG A 333 -4.30 29.97 -15.25
CA ARG A 333 -5.21 30.44 -14.18
C ARG A 333 -4.76 31.75 -13.54
N ARG A 334 -3.45 31.99 -13.41
CA ARG A 334 -2.90 33.27 -12.91
C ARG A 334 -3.14 34.40 -13.90
N GLN A 335 -2.93 34.13 -15.19
CA GLN A 335 -3.17 35.13 -16.25
C GLN A 335 -4.66 35.47 -16.37
N ALA A 336 -5.56 34.48 -16.33
CA ALA A 336 -7.00 34.70 -16.35
C ALA A 336 -7.46 35.57 -15.16
N LYS A 337 -7.04 35.25 -13.92
CA LYS A 337 -7.33 36.07 -12.74
C LYS A 337 -6.72 37.47 -12.80
N GLY A 338 -5.54 37.61 -13.42
CA GLY A 338 -4.91 38.89 -13.65
C GLY A 338 -5.68 39.74 -14.67
N GLY A 339 -6.23 39.12 -15.72
CA GLY A 339 -7.11 39.74 -16.70
C GLY A 339 -8.43 40.23 -16.07
N GLU A 340 -9.10 39.41 -15.29
CA GLU A 340 -10.33 39.77 -14.56
C GLU A 340 -10.11 40.97 -13.64
N ARG A 341 -9.02 40.94 -12.82
CA ARG A 341 -8.67 42.09 -11.95
C ARG A 341 -8.39 43.36 -12.71
N ARG A 342 -7.77 43.29 -13.90
CA ARG A 342 -7.54 44.47 -14.76
C ARG A 342 -8.84 44.99 -15.35
N ALA A 343 -9.74 44.13 -15.78
CA ALA A 343 -11.06 44.49 -16.29
C ALA A 343 -11.91 45.17 -15.20
N ASP A 344 -11.91 44.62 -13.98
CA ASP A 344 -12.63 45.21 -12.84
C ASP A 344 -12.04 46.56 -12.44
N ALA A 345 -10.71 46.69 -12.41
CA ALA A 345 -10.06 47.95 -12.15
C ALA A 345 -10.38 49.01 -13.23
N HIS A 346 -10.49 48.59 -14.49
CA HIS A 346 -10.87 49.51 -15.60
C HIS A 346 -12.34 49.96 -15.45
N LYS A 347 -13.26 49.08 -15.08
CA LYS A 347 -14.67 49.43 -14.79
C LYS A 347 -14.76 50.43 -13.62
N ILE A 348 -14.01 50.18 -12.54
CA ILE A 348 -14.00 51.10 -11.41
C ILE A 348 -13.46 52.49 -11.81
N LEU A 349 -12.40 52.53 -12.63
CA LEU A 349 -11.87 53.79 -13.15
C LEU A 349 -12.88 54.54 -14.03
N GLN A 350 -13.61 53.85 -14.88
CA GLN A 350 -14.70 54.46 -15.69
C GLN A 350 -15.80 55.02 -14.78
N GLN A 351 -16.26 54.28 -13.78
CA GLN A 351 -17.27 54.76 -12.86
C GLN A 351 -16.80 56.00 -12.05
N VAL A 352 -15.54 56.02 -11.63
CA VAL A 352 -14.95 57.18 -10.96
C VAL A 352 -14.89 58.40 -11.90
N GLU A 353 -14.57 58.18 -13.18
CA GLU A 353 -14.54 59.25 -14.19
C GLU A 353 -15.95 59.81 -14.46
N GLU A 354 -16.97 58.92 -14.59
CA GLU A 354 -18.37 59.31 -14.75
C GLU A 354 -18.86 60.14 -13.50
N LEU A 355 -18.61 59.63 -12.30
CA LEU A 355 -18.96 60.38 -11.07
C LEU A 355 -18.23 61.72 -10.97
N ARG A 356 -17.02 61.84 -11.46
CA ARG A 356 -16.27 63.09 -11.53
C ARG A 356 -16.86 64.07 -12.53
N GLN A 357 -17.32 63.59 -13.67
CA GLN A 357 -18.02 64.39 -14.68
C GLN A 357 -19.38 64.88 -14.15
N GLU A 358 -20.13 64.00 -13.50
CA GLU A 358 -21.40 64.38 -12.85
C GLU A 358 -21.19 65.41 -11.73
N ALA A 359 -20.16 65.23 -10.92
CA ALA A 359 -19.82 66.21 -9.90
C ALA A 359 -19.40 67.59 -10.47
N HIS A 360 -18.64 67.57 -11.57
CA HIS A 360 -18.30 68.80 -12.30
C HIS A 360 -19.50 69.48 -12.91
N ALA A 361 -20.42 68.70 -13.54
CA ALA A 361 -21.66 69.23 -14.09
C ALA A 361 -22.58 69.80 -13.03
N ALA A 362 -22.71 69.14 -11.87
CA ALA A 362 -23.46 69.64 -10.72
C ALA A 362 -22.85 70.90 -10.09
N ALA A 363 -21.52 71.00 -10.05
CA ALA A 363 -20.83 72.23 -9.59
C ALA A 363 -21.03 73.39 -10.57
N ALA A 364 -20.95 73.11 -11.89
CA ALA A 364 -21.23 74.11 -12.95
C ALA A 364 -22.70 74.59 -12.89
N ALA A 365 -23.65 73.68 -12.70
CA ALA A 365 -25.07 74.00 -12.53
C ALA A 365 -25.33 74.90 -11.29
N ARG A 366 -24.63 74.62 -10.20
CA ARG A 366 -24.72 75.44 -8.99
C ARG A 366 -24.08 76.83 -9.15
N LEU A 367 -23.00 76.96 -9.94
CA LEU A 367 -22.38 78.26 -10.26
C LEU A 367 -23.23 79.05 -11.25
N GLY A 368 -23.92 78.38 -12.21
CA GLY A 368 -24.86 79.03 -13.15
C GLY A 368 -26.15 79.48 -12.48
N ALA A 369 -26.60 78.88 -11.42
CA ALA A 369 -27.77 79.28 -10.63
C ALA A 369 -27.46 80.36 -9.57
N ALA A 370 -26.16 80.74 -9.34
CA ALA A 370 -25.74 81.76 -8.42
C ALA A 370 -25.35 83.05 -9.14
N GLY A 371 -25.69 83.20 -10.44
CA GLY A 371 -25.32 84.34 -11.33
C GLY A 371 -26.20 85.59 -11.25
N ASP A 372 -27.01 85.82 -10.19
CA ASP A 372 -27.76 87.04 -10.05
C ASP A 372 -27.93 87.42 -8.57
N THR A 373 -26.88 87.50 -7.80
CA THR A 373 -26.79 88.44 -6.62
C THR A 373 -25.36 88.45 -6.03
N ASN A 374 -24.81 89.67 -5.98
CA ASN A 374 -23.63 90.13 -5.21
C ASN A 374 -22.24 89.91 -5.78
N ALA A 375 -21.87 90.79 -6.67
CA ALA A 375 -20.50 91.25 -6.81
C ALA A 375 -20.24 92.30 -5.66
N GLU A 376 -19.89 91.87 -4.54
CA GLU A 376 -19.23 92.63 -3.45
C GLU A 376 -19.09 91.80 -2.22
N ASN A 377 -18.03 91.02 -2.14
CA ASN A 377 -17.37 90.52 -0.93
C ASN A 377 -16.61 89.20 -1.17
N ALA A 378 -15.54 89.25 -1.89
CA ALA A 378 -14.59 88.12 -1.93
C ALA A 378 -13.15 88.64 -2.11
N ALA A 379 -12.71 89.40 -1.15
CA ALA A 379 -11.29 89.72 -0.99
C ALA A 379 -10.93 89.52 0.50
N ALA A 380 -10.91 88.30 0.97
CA ALA A 380 -10.20 87.87 2.17
C ALA A 380 -10.51 86.41 2.51
N ALA A 381 -9.87 85.45 1.89
CA ALA A 381 -9.55 84.16 2.51
C ALA A 381 -8.52 83.47 1.61
N GLY A 382 -7.27 83.57 2.01
CA GLY A 382 -6.20 82.80 1.40
C GLY A 382 -6.32 81.31 1.79
N GLU A 383 -6.69 80.48 0.85
CA GLU A 383 -6.58 79.07 1.03
C GLU A 383 -5.33 78.51 0.30
N GLN A 384 -4.44 77.96 1.10
CA GLN A 384 -3.24 77.30 0.60
C GLN A 384 -3.60 76.01 -0.09
N PRO A 385 -2.94 75.62 -1.20
CA PRO A 385 -3.23 74.39 -1.89
C PRO A 385 -2.70 73.18 -1.13
N PHE A 386 -3.57 72.14 -0.96
CA PHE A 386 -3.27 70.87 -0.35
C PHE A 386 -2.34 70.07 -1.28
N VAL A 387 -1.07 69.90 -0.89
CA VAL A 387 -0.06 69.19 -1.63
C VAL A 387 -0.20 67.70 -1.30
N VAL A 388 -0.74 66.88 -2.23
CA VAL A 388 -0.71 65.44 -2.15
C VAL A 388 0.72 64.94 -2.38
N ARG A 389 1.40 64.52 -1.33
CA ARG A 389 2.70 63.84 -1.42
C ARG A 389 2.51 62.45 -2.04
N LYS A 390 2.90 62.27 -3.30
CA LYS A 390 3.16 60.96 -3.95
C LYS A 390 4.32 60.30 -3.20
N ARG A 391 4.05 59.22 -2.48
CA ARG A 391 5.10 58.29 -2.03
C ARG A 391 5.65 57.58 -3.27
N ARG A 392 6.86 57.92 -3.68
CA ARG A 392 7.68 57.12 -4.62
C ARG A 392 8.08 55.86 -3.88
N ARG A 393 7.73 54.66 -4.41
CA ARG A 393 8.41 53.42 -4.11
C ARG A 393 9.74 53.47 -4.84
N ASN A 394 10.81 53.43 -4.11
CA ASN A 394 12.13 53.12 -4.65
C ASN A 394 12.21 51.60 -4.82
N ASP A 395 12.30 51.18 -6.07
CA ASP A 395 12.93 49.89 -6.43
C ASP A 395 14.42 50.20 -6.52
N ASP A 396 15.21 49.66 -5.60
CA ASP A 396 16.63 49.43 -5.81
C ASP A 396 16.99 48.16 -5.02
N GLY A 397 17.49 47.19 -5.79
CA GLY A 397 17.97 45.94 -5.28
C GLY A 397 19.31 46.07 -4.57
N ALA A 398 19.56 45.16 -3.70
CA ALA A 398 20.89 44.54 -3.50
C ALA A 398 20.76 43.38 -2.53
N ALA A 399 21.40 42.30 -2.91
CA ALA A 399 21.58 41.07 -2.17
C ALA A 399 22.34 41.32 -0.84
N ALA A 400 21.89 40.60 0.21
CA ALA A 400 22.78 40.15 1.27
C ALA A 400 22.11 38.98 2.03
N ALA A 401 22.85 37.90 2.10
CA ALA A 401 22.57 36.71 2.89
C ALA A 401 22.49 37.02 4.38
N SER A 402 21.51 36.39 5.07
CA SER A 402 21.63 36.13 6.50
C SER A 402 20.74 34.94 6.87
N GLU A 403 21.37 33.98 7.52
CA GLU A 403 20.80 32.76 8.13
C GLU A 403 19.64 33.06 9.09
N PRO A 404 18.67 32.13 9.24
CA PRO A 404 17.73 32.23 10.36
C PRO A 404 18.23 31.43 11.56
N ALA A 405 18.28 32.14 12.67
CA ALA A 405 18.55 31.62 14.01
C ALA A 405 17.53 30.57 14.44
N ALA A 406 18.04 29.54 15.12
CA ALA A 406 17.31 28.49 15.80
C ALA A 406 16.41 29.08 16.91
N ALA A 407 15.11 28.79 16.85
CA ALA A 407 14.18 28.99 17.95
C ALA A 407 13.97 27.67 18.69
N ALA A 408 14.43 27.61 19.92
CA ALA A 408 14.25 26.54 20.87
C ALA A 408 12.76 26.34 21.21
N VAL A 409 12.24 25.13 20.97
CA VAL A 409 10.95 24.67 21.51
C VAL A 409 11.20 23.92 22.82
N LYS A 410 10.68 24.48 23.90
CA LYS A 410 10.70 23.92 25.25
C LYS A 410 9.87 22.63 25.29
N SER A 411 10.51 21.59 25.82
CA SER A 411 9.88 20.34 26.22
C SER A 411 8.88 20.55 27.36
N VAL A 412 7.64 20.11 27.17
CA VAL A 412 6.69 19.91 28.27
C VAL A 412 6.71 18.42 28.60
N LYS A 413 7.22 18.10 29.80
CA LYS A 413 7.06 16.78 30.44
C LYS A 413 5.62 16.64 30.90
N PHE A 414 4.99 15.50 30.55
CA PHE A 414 3.86 14.97 31.28
C PHE A 414 4.30 13.65 31.92
N GLU A 415 4.37 13.66 33.25
CA GLU A 415 4.36 12.47 34.10
C GLU A 415 2.88 12.08 34.35
N ALA A 416 2.55 10.86 34.09
CA ALA A 416 1.75 9.88 34.86
C ALA A 416 1.51 8.62 34.00
#